data_73295077b783ec598d732ee089334fcb
#
_entry.id   73295077b783ec598d732ee089334fcb
#
_cell.length_a   1.000
_cell.length_b   1.000
_cell.length_c   1.000
_cell.angle_alpha   90.00
_cell.angle_beta   90.00
_cell.angle_gamma   90.00
#
_symmetry.space_group_name_H-M   'P 1'
#
loop_
_entity.id
_entity.type
_entity.pdbx_description
1 polymer ?
#
loop_
_entity_poly.entity_id
_entity_poly.type
_entity_poly.pdbx_seq_one_letter_code
_entity_poly.pdbx_strand_id
1 'polypeptide(L)'
;MNEKSLRIYVSSGPLDMHEMLSDALVKLGFDSWTEKENRDLNQADVIIFISDTVGLNLLERYNLVGSRRPIVILWLVDPLPPLDLSERASRYALSASKVNWQYLCGNVLGRFVHKYVPFARELRSIIRSVYLRRLAKEMTLRNPAYGDCPTREWGRVVRRYRLFIDYMNQGLIDYVFTTTVAKKEFIINLGFHAEFIPFGYHSIFGQLQGHKRDIDVLFLGRLNNERRRRVIDRLFDELQANGVELMVIERDYYSQGRTELLNRTKIMLNLLRVPWDFGPERFLMSMSCGALVVSEKIMKPELYQPGVHFAQAETTELASIICQYLKNDSEREKITHCAYKFVTGELQLEKNVSQLLKRCHLSDT
;
A
#
# COMPACT_ATOMS: atom_id res chain seq x y z
N MET A 1 -16.29 24.28 30.12
CA MET A 1 -14.97 23.60 30.21
C MET A 1 -14.55 23.41 28.77
N ASN A 2 -13.44 24.00 28.31
CA ASN A 2 -12.92 23.74 26.98
C ASN A 2 -12.50 22.25 26.91
N GLU A 3 -13.29 21.43 26.26
CA GLU A 3 -12.86 20.07 25.90
C GLU A 3 -11.57 20.19 25.11
N LYS A 4 -10.50 19.64 25.67
CA LYS A 4 -9.18 19.70 25.05
C LYS A 4 -9.21 18.76 23.86
N SER A 5 -9.25 19.33 22.64
CA SER A 5 -9.19 18.53 21.41
C SER A 5 -7.99 17.57 21.46
N LEU A 6 -8.20 16.30 21.11
CA LEU A 6 -7.13 15.31 21.01
C LEU A 6 -6.07 15.76 20.01
N ARG A 7 -4.81 15.62 20.39
CA ARG A 7 -3.64 16.00 19.61
C ARG A 7 -3.10 14.76 18.90
N ILE A 8 -3.21 14.75 17.58
CA ILE A 8 -2.93 13.56 16.75
C ILE A 8 -1.75 13.84 15.81
N TYR A 9 -0.66 13.11 15.99
CA TYR A 9 0.45 13.12 15.03
C TYR A 9 0.25 12.04 13.96
N VAL A 10 0.42 12.43 12.69
CA VAL A 10 0.37 11.53 11.55
C VAL A 10 1.77 11.38 10.96
N SER A 11 2.30 10.16 10.97
CA SER A 11 3.61 9.88 10.39
C SER A 11 3.57 9.95 8.87
N SER A 12 4.75 10.17 8.25
CA SER A 12 4.89 10.15 6.80
C SER A 12 4.34 8.85 6.19
N GLY A 13 3.68 8.99 5.04
CA GLY A 13 3.08 7.88 4.30
C GLY A 13 3.29 8.04 2.79
N PRO A 14 2.97 7.00 1.98
CA PRO A 14 3.09 7.07 0.53
C PRO A 14 2.07 8.04 -0.07
N LEU A 15 2.41 8.67 -1.20
CA LEU A 15 1.49 9.47 -2.02
C LEU A 15 0.76 10.59 -1.25
N ASP A 16 1.44 11.26 -0.34
CA ASP A 16 0.88 12.35 0.49
C ASP A 16 -0.29 11.90 1.40
N MET A 17 -0.44 10.59 1.65
CA MET A 17 -1.52 10.04 2.50
C MET A 17 -1.52 10.63 3.91
N HIS A 18 -0.35 10.99 4.45
CA HIS A 18 -0.23 11.64 5.75
C HIS A 18 -0.88 13.04 5.74
N GLU A 19 -0.73 13.80 4.66
CA GLU A 19 -1.40 15.10 4.52
C GLU A 19 -2.91 14.93 4.38
N MET A 20 -3.36 13.97 3.56
CA MET A 20 -4.77 13.64 3.41
C MET A 20 -5.42 13.26 4.73
N LEU A 21 -4.73 12.42 5.52
CA LEU A 21 -5.23 12.01 6.83
C LEU A 21 -5.23 13.16 7.83
N SER A 22 -4.17 13.99 7.86
CA SER A 22 -4.13 15.16 8.73
C SER A 22 -5.23 16.15 8.39
N ASP A 23 -5.48 16.44 7.10
CA ASP A 23 -6.58 17.28 6.66
C ASP A 23 -7.96 16.71 7.05
N ALA A 24 -8.17 15.41 6.90
CA ALA A 24 -9.41 14.76 7.31
C ALA A 24 -9.63 14.84 8.83
N LEU A 25 -8.57 14.68 9.64
CA LEU A 25 -8.64 14.84 11.10
C LEU A 25 -8.96 16.27 11.52
N VAL A 26 -8.34 17.27 10.86
CA VAL A 26 -8.63 18.69 11.12
C VAL A 26 -10.09 19.02 10.78
N LYS A 27 -10.62 18.51 9.65
CA LYS A 27 -12.05 18.67 9.29
C LYS A 27 -12.99 18.01 10.30
N LEU A 28 -12.56 16.98 10.98
CA LEU A 28 -13.31 16.31 12.05
C LEU A 28 -13.15 17.01 13.43
N GLY A 29 -12.39 18.12 13.49
CA GLY A 29 -12.24 18.94 14.70
C GLY A 29 -11.05 18.56 15.61
N PHE A 30 -10.13 17.69 15.17
CA PHE A 30 -8.95 17.30 15.92
C PHE A 30 -7.75 18.22 15.65
N ASP A 31 -6.87 18.39 16.63
CA ASP A 31 -5.57 19.06 16.47
C ASP A 31 -4.57 18.06 15.85
N SER A 32 -4.46 18.05 14.53
CA SER A 32 -3.61 17.12 13.81
C SER A 32 -2.44 17.82 13.13
N TRP A 33 -1.26 17.15 13.12
CA TRP A 33 -0.06 17.63 12.43
C TRP A 33 0.78 16.47 11.88
N THR A 34 1.70 16.82 10.97
CA THR A 34 2.65 15.91 10.35
C THR A 34 4.09 16.32 10.67
N GLU A 35 5.08 15.56 10.21
CA GLU A 35 6.50 15.92 10.38
C GLU A 35 6.90 17.28 9.77
N LYS A 36 6.12 17.81 8.82
CA LYS A 36 6.38 19.10 8.18
C LYS A 36 6.23 20.30 9.12
N GLU A 37 5.45 20.16 10.18
CA GLU A 37 5.12 21.27 11.06
C GLU A 37 6.09 21.44 12.25
N ASN A 38 7.14 20.61 12.32
CA ASN A 38 8.20 20.68 13.31
C ASN A 38 7.71 20.83 14.78
N ARG A 39 6.55 20.25 15.10
CA ARG A 39 6.01 20.22 16.47
C ARG A 39 6.61 19.03 17.24
N ASP A 40 6.75 19.18 18.55
CA ASP A 40 7.25 18.12 19.42
C ASP A 40 6.24 16.95 19.48
N LEU A 41 6.71 15.78 19.11
CA LEU A 41 5.94 14.54 19.13
C LEU A 41 5.52 14.11 20.55
N ASN A 42 6.26 14.51 21.59
CA ASN A 42 5.87 14.27 22.98
C ASN A 42 4.56 14.98 23.38
N GLN A 43 4.06 15.88 22.51
CA GLN A 43 2.77 16.53 22.70
C GLN A 43 1.59 15.69 22.18
N ALA A 44 1.85 14.62 21.38
CA ALA A 44 0.80 13.80 20.81
C ALA A 44 0.10 12.96 21.90
N ASP A 45 -1.22 12.94 21.85
CA ASP A 45 -2.06 12.01 22.61
C ASP A 45 -2.25 10.71 21.81
N VAL A 46 -2.22 10.81 20.46
CA VAL A 46 -2.35 9.70 19.51
C VAL A 46 -1.30 9.85 18.42
N ILE A 47 -0.72 8.73 18.00
CA ILE A 47 0.17 8.66 16.84
C ILE A 47 -0.41 7.67 15.83
N ILE A 48 -0.64 8.12 14.58
CA ILE A 48 -1.12 7.26 13.49
C ILE A 48 0.00 7.04 12.49
N PHE A 49 0.41 5.78 12.32
CA PHE A 49 1.34 5.36 11.28
C PHE A 49 0.57 4.86 10.06
N ILE A 50 0.80 5.50 8.90
CA ILE A 50 0.27 5.03 7.62
C ILE A 50 1.34 4.21 6.92
N SER A 51 1.06 2.91 6.70
CA SER A 51 1.87 2.06 5.83
C SER A 51 3.25 1.68 6.37
N ASP A 52 3.99 2.59 6.95
CA ASP A 52 5.42 2.34 7.10
C ASP A 52 5.77 1.74 8.45
N THR A 53 5.84 0.40 8.47
CA THR A 53 6.49 -0.30 9.59
C THR A 53 7.94 0.17 9.85
N VAL A 54 8.57 0.87 8.88
CA VAL A 54 9.89 1.50 9.07
C VAL A 54 9.77 2.81 9.84
N GLY A 55 8.67 3.54 9.69
CA GLY A 55 8.36 4.75 10.48
C GLY A 55 8.19 4.44 11.96
N LEU A 56 7.80 3.22 12.30
CA LEU A 56 7.75 2.75 13.69
C LEU A 56 9.12 2.80 14.40
N ASN A 57 10.25 2.87 13.69
CA ASN A 57 11.56 3.17 14.30
C ASN A 57 11.58 4.53 15.02
N LEU A 58 10.65 5.41 14.69
CA LEU A 58 10.46 6.65 15.46
C LEU A 58 10.07 6.33 16.89
N LEU A 59 9.26 5.30 17.14
CA LEU A 59 8.87 4.89 18.50
C LEU A 59 10.06 4.47 19.36
N GLU A 60 11.12 3.89 18.76
CA GLU A 60 12.36 3.56 19.48
C GLU A 60 13.13 4.80 19.93
N ARG A 61 12.93 5.94 19.28
CA ARG A 61 13.56 7.22 19.62
C ARG A 61 12.78 7.99 20.69
N TYR A 62 11.48 7.63 20.86
CA TYR A 62 10.68 8.17 21.93
C TYR A 62 11.09 7.50 23.24
N ASN A 63 11.50 8.32 24.18
CA ASN A 63 11.57 7.93 25.58
C ASN A 63 10.11 7.75 26.07
N LEU A 64 9.48 6.64 25.68
CA LEU A 64 8.13 6.25 26.14
C LEU A 64 8.08 5.98 27.66
N VAL A 65 9.14 6.34 28.38
CA VAL A 65 9.33 6.24 29.82
C VAL A 65 8.82 7.52 30.50
N GLY A 66 7.69 8.04 30.07
CA GLY A 66 6.99 9.15 30.73
C GLY A 66 5.60 8.72 31.21
N SER A 67 5.02 9.47 32.08
CA SER A 67 3.74 9.18 32.73
C SER A 67 2.52 9.11 31.78
N ARG A 68 2.71 9.37 30.48
CA ARG A 68 1.64 9.32 29.46
C ARG A 68 2.18 8.92 28.11
N ARG A 69 2.15 7.61 27.82
CA ARG A 69 2.42 7.06 26.50
C ARG A 69 1.27 7.43 25.54
N PRO A 70 1.54 7.92 24.32
CA PRO A 70 0.51 8.13 23.31
C PRO A 70 -0.11 6.79 22.86
N ILE A 71 -1.36 6.83 22.43
CA ILE A 71 -2.00 5.70 21.74
C ILE A 71 -1.38 5.56 20.35
N VAL A 72 -0.94 4.37 20.00
CA VAL A 72 -0.30 4.08 18.72
C VAL A 72 -1.22 3.28 17.82
N ILE A 73 -1.58 3.86 16.69
CA ILE A 73 -2.43 3.27 15.67
C ILE A 73 -1.58 2.99 14.42
N LEU A 74 -1.65 1.75 13.93
CA LEU A 74 -1.02 1.36 12.66
C LEU A 74 -2.10 1.11 11.61
N TRP A 75 -2.14 1.93 10.55
CA TRP A 75 -3.01 1.73 9.39
C TRP A 75 -2.20 1.18 8.21
N LEU A 76 -2.28 -0.12 8.01
CA LEU A 76 -1.45 -0.87 7.05
C LEU A 76 -1.97 -0.75 5.63
N VAL A 77 -1.24 -0.01 4.81
CA VAL A 77 -1.44 0.11 3.36
C VAL A 77 -0.54 -0.86 2.59
N ASP A 78 0.71 -0.99 2.99
CA ASP A 78 1.72 -1.84 2.33
C ASP A 78 1.41 -3.34 2.39
N PRO A 79 1.83 -4.13 1.36
CA PRO A 79 1.63 -5.57 1.35
C PRO A 79 2.32 -6.29 2.50
N LEU A 80 1.59 -7.22 3.12
CA LEU A 80 2.09 -8.27 4.00
C LEU A 80 2.27 -9.59 3.23
N PRO A 81 2.81 -10.65 3.83
CA PRO A 81 2.83 -11.99 3.23
C PRO A 81 1.41 -12.49 2.90
N PRO A 82 1.27 -13.42 1.95
CA PRO A 82 -0.02 -14.03 1.66
C PRO A 82 -0.52 -14.89 2.82
N LEU A 83 -1.85 -15.03 2.92
CA LEU A 83 -2.54 -15.72 4.01
C LEU A 83 -2.09 -17.19 4.18
N ASP A 84 -1.78 -17.86 3.08
CA ASP A 84 -1.38 -19.26 3.03
C ASP A 84 0.13 -19.49 3.27
N LEU A 85 0.83 -18.49 3.84
CA LEU A 85 2.23 -18.62 4.24
C LEU A 85 2.40 -19.80 5.21
N SER A 86 3.10 -20.84 4.77
CA SER A 86 3.33 -22.03 5.60
C SER A 86 4.26 -21.73 6.77
N GLU A 87 4.21 -22.56 7.81
CA GLU A 87 5.15 -22.49 8.93
C GLU A 87 6.61 -22.63 8.46
N ARG A 88 6.87 -23.51 7.49
CA ARG A 88 8.19 -23.67 6.88
C ARG A 88 8.62 -22.43 6.10
N ALA A 89 7.73 -21.89 5.26
CA ALA A 89 7.98 -20.67 4.50
C ALA A 89 8.15 -19.46 5.43
N SER A 90 7.38 -19.41 6.53
CA SER A 90 7.53 -18.39 7.57
C SER A 90 8.92 -18.45 8.21
N ARG A 91 9.45 -19.64 8.50
CA ARG A 91 10.83 -19.82 9.01
C ARG A 91 11.87 -19.29 8.02
N TYR A 92 11.73 -19.54 6.72
CA TYR A 92 12.60 -18.92 5.70
C TYR A 92 12.49 -17.40 5.68
N ALA A 93 11.26 -16.88 5.77
CA ALA A 93 11.01 -15.45 5.82
C ALA A 93 11.71 -14.80 7.02
N LEU A 94 11.52 -15.34 8.21
CA LEU A 94 12.15 -14.86 9.44
C LEU A 94 13.68 -14.99 9.38
N SER A 95 14.21 -16.10 8.86
CA SER A 95 15.65 -16.30 8.69
C SER A 95 16.24 -15.29 7.72
N ALA A 96 15.58 -15.06 6.57
CA ALA A 96 16.01 -14.06 5.60
C ALA A 96 16.02 -12.64 6.18
N SER A 97 15.07 -12.32 7.08
CA SER A 97 15.02 -11.04 7.76
C SER A 97 16.08 -10.90 8.87
N LYS A 98 16.37 -11.99 9.60
CA LYS A 98 17.31 -12.06 10.73
C LYS A 98 18.78 -12.11 10.31
N VAL A 99 19.12 -12.21 9.02
CA VAL A 99 20.52 -12.13 8.55
C VAL A 99 21.03 -10.69 8.75
N ASN A 100 21.07 -10.31 10.01
CA ASN A 100 21.74 -9.11 10.51
C ASN A 100 22.74 -9.56 11.58
N TRP A 101 24.04 -9.31 11.33
CA TRP A 101 25.12 -9.73 12.24
C TRP A 101 24.98 -9.14 13.65
N GLN A 102 24.23 -8.04 13.81
CA GLN A 102 23.89 -7.50 15.12
C GLN A 102 23.07 -8.48 15.98
N TYR A 103 22.23 -9.31 15.35
CA TYR A 103 21.44 -10.34 16.03
C TYR A 103 22.20 -11.67 16.19
N LEU A 104 23.11 -12.01 15.24
CA LEU A 104 23.86 -13.27 15.29
C LEU A 104 24.99 -13.24 16.33
N CYS A 105 25.55 -12.07 16.62
CA CYS A 105 26.77 -11.94 17.43
C CYS A 105 26.64 -10.94 18.59
N GLY A 106 25.44 -10.45 18.88
CA GLY A 106 25.23 -9.36 19.85
C GLY A 106 25.67 -7.98 19.30
N ASN A 107 25.20 -6.93 19.92
CA ASN A 107 25.36 -5.56 19.41
C ASN A 107 26.83 -5.08 19.29
N VAL A 108 27.74 -5.63 20.08
CA VAL A 108 29.16 -5.23 20.09
C VAL A 108 29.93 -5.99 19.01
N LEU A 109 29.81 -7.32 18.96
CA LEU A 109 30.48 -8.18 17.97
C LEU A 109 29.95 -7.91 16.55
N GLY A 110 28.65 -7.64 16.38
CA GLY A 110 28.04 -7.31 15.08
C GLY A 110 28.58 -6.02 14.48
N ARG A 111 28.86 -5.00 15.30
CA ARG A 111 29.53 -3.76 14.87
C ARG A 111 30.99 -4.01 14.48
N PHE A 112 31.69 -4.85 15.23
CA PHE A 112 33.08 -5.22 14.96
C PHE A 112 33.19 -6.01 13.64
N VAL A 113 32.38 -7.04 13.43
CA VAL A 113 32.34 -7.83 12.20
C VAL A 113 31.97 -6.96 11.00
N HIS A 114 31.03 -6.04 11.14
CA HIS A 114 30.64 -5.14 10.04
C HIS A 114 31.76 -4.18 9.63
N LYS A 115 32.62 -3.79 10.57
CA LYS A 115 33.69 -2.83 10.33
C LYS A 115 34.96 -3.51 9.78
N TYR A 116 35.25 -4.75 10.17
CA TYR A 116 36.55 -5.40 9.93
C TYR A 116 36.51 -6.62 8.99
N VAL A 117 35.29 -7.10 8.58
CA VAL A 117 35.16 -8.20 7.62
C VAL A 117 34.70 -7.65 6.27
N PRO A 118 35.58 -7.48 5.30
CA PRO A 118 35.26 -6.85 4.00
C PRO A 118 34.14 -7.58 3.24
N PHE A 119 34.05 -8.91 3.33
CA PHE A 119 33.03 -9.73 2.66
C PHE A 119 31.74 -9.98 3.45
N ALA A 120 31.57 -9.35 4.61
CA ALA A 120 30.39 -9.60 5.46
C ALA A 120 29.07 -9.13 4.81
N ARG A 121 29.11 -8.10 3.97
CA ARG A 121 27.95 -7.59 3.23
C ARG A 121 27.53 -8.55 2.12
N GLU A 122 28.50 -9.01 1.34
CA GLU A 122 28.31 -9.94 0.22
C GLU A 122 27.79 -11.28 0.73
N LEU A 123 28.41 -11.86 1.76
CA LEU A 123 27.98 -13.10 2.37
C LEU A 123 26.54 -13.00 2.89
N ARG A 124 26.20 -11.90 3.57
CA ARG A 124 24.84 -11.62 4.03
C ARG A 124 23.85 -11.56 2.87
N SER A 125 24.21 -10.86 1.79
CA SER A 125 23.37 -10.75 0.61
C SER A 125 23.11 -12.10 -0.03
N ILE A 126 24.16 -12.96 -0.13
CA ILE A 126 24.06 -14.30 -0.67
C ILE A 126 23.12 -15.16 0.21
N ILE A 127 23.38 -15.23 1.52
CA ILE A 127 22.56 -16.02 2.45
C ILE A 127 21.09 -15.56 2.39
N ARG A 128 20.84 -14.25 2.44
CA ARG A 128 19.47 -13.70 2.31
C ARG A 128 18.84 -14.09 0.99
N SER A 129 19.58 -14.02 -0.11
CA SER A 129 19.09 -14.41 -1.43
C SER A 129 18.70 -15.90 -1.48
N VAL A 130 19.47 -16.78 -0.87
CA VAL A 130 19.16 -18.21 -0.78
C VAL A 130 17.85 -18.43 -0.01
N TYR A 131 17.67 -17.80 1.15
CA TYR A 131 16.43 -17.92 1.93
C TYR A 131 15.23 -17.38 1.18
N LEU A 132 15.35 -16.22 0.51
CA LEU A 132 14.25 -15.63 -0.27
C LEU A 132 13.88 -16.48 -1.49
N ARG A 133 14.85 -17.11 -2.17
CA ARG A 133 14.58 -18.03 -3.27
C ARG A 133 13.88 -19.30 -2.77
N ARG A 134 14.28 -19.84 -1.61
CA ARG A 134 13.58 -20.98 -0.99
C ARG A 134 12.14 -20.63 -0.62
N LEU A 135 11.93 -19.45 -0.01
CA LEU A 135 10.60 -18.92 0.29
C LEU A 135 9.74 -18.82 -0.98
N ALA A 136 10.26 -18.15 -2.01
CA ALA A 136 9.53 -17.98 -3.28
C ALA A 136 9.15 -19.34 -3.89
N LYS A 137 10.08 -20.30 -3.92
CA LYS A 137 9.82 -21.67 -4.40
C LYS A 137 8.74 -22.38 -3.59
N GLU A 138 8.81 -22.33 -2.27
CA GLU A 138 7.82 -22.93 -1.37
C GLU A 138 6.42 -22.35 -1.64
N MET A 139 6.33 -21.02 -1.76
CA MET A 139 5.05 -20.35 -1.98
C MET A 139 4.49 -20.60 -3.39
N THR A 140 5.36 -20.67 -4.41
CA THR A 140 4.94 -21.04 -5.78
C THR A 140 4.39 -22.47 -5.87
N LEU A 141 4.94 -23.40 -5.11
CA LEU A 141 4.43 -24.77 -5.04
C LEU A 141 3.02 -24.84 -4.41
N ARG A 142 2.69 -23.90 -3.52
CA ARG A 142 1.35 -23.80 -2.91
C ARG A 142 0.34 -23.12 -3.83
N ASN A 143 0.76 -22.03 -4.46
CA ASN A 143 -0.09 -21.28 -5.39
C ASN A 143 0.78 -20.80 -6.57
N PRO A 144 0.58 -21.36 -7.77
CA PRO A 144 1.36 -20.99 -8.96
C PRO A 144 1.33 -19.49 -9.28
N ALA A 145 0.25 -18.78 -8.93
CA ALA A 145 0.14 -17.33 -9.11
C ALA A 145 1.25 -16.55 -8.38
N TYR A 146 1.83 -17.10 -7.32
CA TYR A 146 2.93 -16.45 -6.60
C TYR A 146 4.29 -16.57 -7.31
N GLY A 147 4.42 -17.46 -8.30
CA GLY A 147 5.65 -17.65 -9.06
C GLY A 147 6.13 -16.41 -9.81
N ASP A 148 5.20 -15.55 -10.16
CA ASP A 148 5.50 -14.26 -10.81
C ASP A 148 6.01 -13.17 -9.86
N CYS A 149 5.99 -13.40 -8.54
CA CYS A 149 6.46 -12.40 -7.58
C CYS A 149 8.00 -12.36 -7.52
N PRO A 150 8.63 -11.22 -7.87
CA PRO A 150 10.07 -11.10 -7.85
C PRO A 150 10.65 -11.29 -6.44
N THR A 151 11.84 -11.91 -6.35
CA THR A 151 12.56 -12.12 -5.08
C THR A 151 12.77 -10.81 -4.29
N ARG A 152 12.94 -9.69 -4.98
CA ARG A 152 13.05 -8.36 -4.35
C ARG A 152 11.77 -7.95 -3.60
N GLU A 153 10.60 -8.24 -4.16
CA GLU A 153 9.31 -7.96 -3.49
C GLU A 153 9.10 -8.90 -2.30
N TRP A 154 9.44 -10.17 -2.43
CA TRP A 154 9.49 -11.07 -1.27
C TRP A 154 10.37 -10.51 -0.15
N GLY A 155 11.53 -9.96 -0.50
CA GLY A 155 12.43 -9.32 0.47
C GLY A 155 11.83 -8.12 1.19
N ARG A 156 11.00 -7.33 0.50
CA ARG A 156 10.28 -6.18 1.10
C ARG A 156 9.17 -6.64 2.03
N VAL A 157 8.34 -7.57 1.55
CA VAL A 157 7.21 -8.13 2.32
C VAL A 157 7.72 -8.81 3.60
N VAL A 158 8.78 -9.61 3.49
CA VAL A 158 9.41 -10.30 4.64
C VAL A 158 9.97 -9.32 5.66
N ARG A 159 10.60 -8.23 5.21
CA ARG A 159 11.12 -7.19 6.11
C ARG A 159 9.98 -6.52 6.90
N ARG A 160 8.87 -6.18 6.23
CA ARG A 160 7.69 -5.59 6.87
C ARG A 160 7.06 -6.55 7.87
N TYR A 161 6.87 -7.79 7.46
CA TYR A 161 6.37 -8.85 8.31
C TYR A 161 7.16 -8.95 9.62
N ARG A 162 8.49 -8.97 9.52
CA ARG A 162 9.35 -9.03 10.71
C ARG A 162 9.16 -7.81 11.61
N LEU A 163 9.28 -6.61 11.05
CA LEU A 163 9.12 -5.38 11.83
C LEU A 163 7.76 -5.32 12.52
N PHE A 164 6.71 -5.67 11.79
CA PHE A 164 5.36 -5.76 12.34
C PHE A 164 5.32 -6.69 13.56
N ILE A 165 5.83 -7.93 13.43
CA ILE A 165 5.87 -8.91 14.53
C ILE A 165 6.70 -8.40 15.71
N ASP A 166 7.88 -7.83 15.45
CA ASP A 166 8.76 -7.32 16.49
C ASP A 166 8.05 -6.22 17.32
N TYR A 167 7.33 -5.29 16.68
CA TYR A 167 6.61 -4.21 17.35
C TYR A 167 5.33 -4.66 18.07
N MET A 168 4.59 -5.60 17.48
CA MET A 168 3.42 -6.20 18.14
C MET A 168 3.82 -6.95 19.42
N ASN A 169 4.89 -7.74 19.36
CA ASN A 169 5.38 -8.48 20.53
C ASN A 169 5.94 -7.58 21.64
N GLN A 170 6.40 -6.39 21.30
CA GLN A 170 6.84 -5.38 22.27
C GLN A 170 5.67 -4.57 22.87
N GLY A 171 4.45 -4.78 22.39
CA GLY A 171 3.27 -4.01 22.80
C GLY A 171 3.35 -2.53 22.46
N LEU A 172 4.08 -2.18 21.37
CA LEU A 172 4.25 -0.78 20.96
C LEU A 172 3.09 -0.26 20.12
N ILE A 173 2.23 -1.14 19.59
CA ILE A 173 1.07 -0.80 18.77
C ILE A 173 -0.19 -1.19 19.52
N ASP A 174 -1.11 -0.24 19.71
CA ASP A 174 -2.36 -0.45 20.43
C ASP A 174 -3.49 -0.91 19.50
N TYR A 175 -3.56 -0.34 18.29
CA TYR A 175 -4.58 -0.68 17.29
C TYR A 175 -3.96 -0.93 15.91
N VAL A 176 -4.49 -1.93 15.22
CA VAL A 176 -4.07 -2.25 13.84
C VAL A 176 -5.28 -2.21 12.92
N PHE A 177 -5.20 -1.34 11.92
CA PHE A 177 -6.16 -1.29 10.82
C PHE A 177 -5.49 -1.68 9.50
N THR A 178 -6.27 -2.28 8.61
CA THR A 178 -5.76 -2.74 7.31
C THR A 178 -6.64 -2.22 6.19
N THR A 179 -6.04 -1.95 5.05
CA THR A 179 -6.76 -1.48 3.86
C THR A 179 -7.31 -2.61 2.99
N THR A 180 -7.00 -3.87 3.31
CA THR A 180 -7.55 -5.07 2.65
C THR A 180 -7.90 -6.14 3.66
N VAL A 181 -8.95 -6.94 3.37
CA VAL A 181 -9.35 -8.07 4.21
C VAL A 181 -8.27 -9.15 4.25
N ALA A 182 -7.53 -9.34 3.15
CA ALA A 182 -6.41 -10.28 3.11
C ALA A 182 -5.35 -9.98 4.18
N LYS A 183 -4.99 -8.70 4.37
CA LYS A 183 -4.07 -8.29 5.44
C LYS A 183 -4.66 -8.52 6.83
N LYS A 184 -5.96 -8.20 7.03
CA LYS A 184 -6.66 -8.45 8.29
C LYS A 184 -6.61 -9.93 8.66
N GLU A 185 -7.01 -10.80 7.73
CA GLU A 185 -7.01 -12.25 7.95
C GLU A 185 -5.61 -12.78 8.28
N PHE A 186 -4.58 -12.28 7.58
CA PHE A 186 -3.19 -12.64 7.84
C PHE A 186 -2.78 -12.26 9.28
N ILE A 187 -3.12 -11.08 9.75
CA ILE A 187 -2.78 -10.60 11.10
C ILE A 187 -3.53 -11.40 12.17
N ILE A 188 -4.81 -11.69 11.94
CA ILE A 188 -5.63 -12.52 12.86
C ILE A 188 -5.05 -13.94 12.96
N ASN A 189 -4.60 -14.53 11.86
CA ASN A 189 -3.95 -15.85 11.87
C ASN A 189 -2.61 -15.88 12.62
N LEU A 190 -1.98 -14.72 12.83
CA LEU A 190 -0.80 -14.58 13.68
C LEU A 190 -1.15 -14.44 15.18
N GLY A 191 -2.43 -14.43 15.52
CA GLY A 191 -2.91 -14.26 16.90
C GLY A 191 -3.04 -12.81 17.35
N PHE A 192 -2.95 -11.82 16.46
CA PHE A 192 -3.13 -10.41 16.78
C PHE A 192 -4.52 -9.92 16.34
N HIS A 193 -5.03 -8.90 17.02
CA HIS A 193 -6.24 -8.23 16.61
C HIS A 193 -5.97 -7.24 15.46
N ALA A 194 -6.85 -7.23 14.46
CA ALA A 194 -6.83 -6.24 13.38
C ALA A 194 -8.24 -6.02 12.82
N GLU A 195 -8.53 -4.80 12.40
CA GLU A 195 -9.79 -4.45 11.74
C GLU A 195 -9.56 -3.98 10.30
N PHE A 196 -10.54 -4.23 9.45
CA PHE A 196 -10.54 -3.73 8.07
C PHE A 196 -11.23 -2.36 8.04
N ILE A 197 -10.47 -1.35 7.64
CA ILE A 197 -10.97 -0.02 7.26
C ILE A 197 -10.21 0.39 6.00
N PRO A 198 -10.89 0.57 4.86
CA PRO A 198 -10.25 0.96 3.62
C PRO A 198 -9.73 2.40 3.73
N PHE A 199 -8.60 2.70 3.07
CA PHE A 199 -8.21 4.09 2.87
C PHE A 199 -9.18 4.73 1.88
N GLY A 200 -9.80 5.85 2.27
CA GLY A 200 -10.85 6.47 1.50
C GLY A 200 -10.35 7.51 0.49
N TYR A 201 -11.27 7.99 -0.31
CA TYR A 201 -11.04 9.08 -1.24
C TYR A 201 -10.85 10.42 -0.51
N HIS A 202 -9.86 11.16 -0.96
CA HIS A 202 -9.60 12.56 -0.63
C HIS A 202 -9.33 13.35 -1.91
N SER A 203 -9.67 14.65 -1.94
CA SER A 203 -9.55 15.47 -3.15
C SER A 203 -8.11 15.60 -3.69
N ILE A 204 -7.10 15.39 -2.87
CA ILE A 204 -5.68 15.31 -3.27
C ILE A 204 -5.42 14.14 -4.26
N PHE A 205 -6.22 13.06 -4.22
CA PHE A 205 -6.10 12.00 -5.22
C PHE A 205 -6.49 12.46 -6.62
N GLY A 206 -7.36 13.45 -6.74
CA GLY A 206 -7.83 14.05 -7.98
C GLY A 206 -9.33 14.32 -7.93
N GLN A 207 -9.80 15.09 -8.90
CA GLN A 207 -11.19 15.47 -9.07
C GLN A 207 -11.57 15.44 -10.54
N LEU A 208 -12.83 15.21 -10.86
CA LEU A 208 -13.33 15.26 -12.22
C LEU A 208 -13.32 16.72 -12.73
N GLN A 209 -12.66 16.96 -13.87
CA GLN A 209 -12.45 18.30 -14.44
C GLN A 209 -13.07 18.48 -15.84
N GLY A 210 -13.68 17.44 -16.40
CA GLY A 210 -14.37 17.52 -17.71
C GLY A 210 -13.45 17.72 -18.92
N HIS A 211 -12.18 17.37 -18.83
CA HIS A 211 -11.26 17.41 -19.97
C HIS A 211 -11.64 16.41 -21.08
N LYS A 212 -11.31 16.76 -22.34
CA LYS A 212 -11.38 15.79 -23.43
C LYS A 212 -10.43 14.63 -23.16
N ARG A 213 -10.92 13.39 -23.29
CA ARG A 213 -10.12 12.19 -23.11
C ARG A 213 -9.40 11.83 -24.41
N ASP A 214 -8.13 12.22 -24.48
CA ASP A 214 -7.26 12.02 -25.66
C ASP A 214 -6.12 11.01 -25.42
N ILE A 215 -5.99 10.47 -24.21
CA ILE A 215 -5.04 9.41 -23.85
C ILE A 215 -5.80 8.09 -23.78
N ASP A 216 -5.48 7.16 -24.68
CA ASP A 216 -6.17 5.88 -24.74
C ASP A 216 -5.90 5.03 -23.49
N VAL A 217 -4.63 4.73 -23.22
CA VAL A 217 -4.22 3.92 -22.08
C VAL A 217 -3.06 4.56 -21.35
N LEU A 218 -3.18 4.71 -20.04
CA LEU A 218 -2.13 5.21 -19.17
C LEU A 218 -1.70 4.14 -18.17
N PHE A 219 -0.41 3.90 -18.04
CA PHE A 219 0.19 3.28 -16.86
C PHE A 219 0.98 4.32 -16.07
N LEU A 220 0.59 4.55 -14.84
CA LEU A 220 1.26 5.46 -13.91
C LEU A 220 1.89 4.66 -12.76
N GLY A 221 3.23 4.59 -12.72
CA GLY A 221 3.92 3.88 -11.64
C GLY A 221 5.30 3.35 -12.05
N ARG A 222 6.06 2.95 -11.04
CA ARG A 222 7.44 2.51 -11.22
C ARG A 222 7.51 1.12 -11.88
N LEU A 223 8.37 0.99 -12.89
CA LEU A 223 8.72 -0.28 -13.56
C LEU A 223 9.98 -0.95 -12.97
N ASN A 224 10.33 -0.63 -11.73
CA ASN A 224 11.43 -1.29 -11.02
C ASN A 224 11.11 -2.73 -10.57
N ASN A 225 9.93 -3.23 -10.91
CA ASN A 225 9.48 -4.60 -10.73
C ASN A 225 9.54 -5.32 -12.09
N GLU A 226 10.39 -6.35 -12.21
CA GLU A 226 10.62 -7.09 -13.45
C GLU A 226 9.33 -7.70 -14.03
N ARG A 227 8.41 -8.14 -13.16
CA ARG A 227 7.11 -8.66 -13.58
C ARG A 227 6.28 -7.60 -14.31
N ARG A 228 6.14 -6.41 -13.70
CA ARG A 228 5.42 -5.29 -14.34
C ARG A 228 6.05 -4.91 -15.67
N ARG A 229 7.38 -4.85 -15.73
CA ARG A 229 8.09 -4.51 -16.97
C ARG A 229 7.76 -5.50 -18.07
N ARG A 230 7.88 -6.81 -17.84
CA ARG A 230 7.52 -7.85 -18.81
C ARG A 230 6.07 -7.75 -19.29
N VAL A 231 5.12 -7.43 -18.39
CA VAL A 231 3.72 -7.24 -18.78
C VAL A 231 3.54 -5.99 -19.63
N ILE A 232 4.18 -4.88 -19.27
CA ILE A 232 4.12 -3.62 -20.03
C ILE A 232 4.74 -3.79 -21.43
N ASP A 233 5.93 -4.40 -21.53
CA ASP A 233 6.61 -4.61 -22.81
C ASP A 233 5.72 -5.42 -23.78
N ARG A 234 5.12 -6.53 -23.30
CA ARG A 234 4.18 -7.30 -24.09
C ARG A 234 2.93 -6.51 -24.47
N LEU A 235 2.31 -5.81 -23.52
CA LEU A 235 1.11 -5.00 -23.78
C LEU A 235 1.38 -3.87 -24.77
N PHE A 236 2.58 -3.29 -24.74
CA PHE A 236 2.98 -2.25 -25.68
C PHE A 236 2.90 -2.78 -27.12
N ASP A 237 3.51 -3.95 -27.39
CA ASP A 237 3.50 -4.57 -28.72
C ASP A 237 2.07 -4.95 -29.16
N GLU A 238 1.30 -5.59 -28.27
CA GLU A 238 -0.07 -6.04 -28.54
C GLU A 238 -1.03 -4.86 -28.82
N LEU A 239 -0.94 -3.79 -28.06
CA LEU A 239 -1.78 -2.60 -28.22
C LEU A 239 -1.38 -1.79 -29.47
N GLN A 240 -0.08 -1.63 -29.71
CA GLN A 240 0.42 -0.97 -30.92
C GLN A 240 -0.05 -1.68 -32.19
N ALA A 241 -0.05 -3.01 -32.22
CA ALA A 241 -0.58 -3.80 -33.33
C ALA A 241 -2.09 -3.55 -33.58
N ASN A 242 -2.82 -3.07 -32.57
CA ASN A 242 -4.24 -2.71 -32.67
C ASN A 242 -4.46 -1.19 -32.85
N GLY A 243 -3.41 -0.39 -33.07
CA GLY A 243 -3.48 1.05 -33.24
C GLY A 243 -3.82 1.83 -31.94
N VAL A 244 -3.55 1.23 -30.78
CA VAL A 244 -3.80 1.81 -29.44
C VAL A 244 -2.50 2.28 -28.83
N GLU A 245 -2.47 3.53 -28.33
CA GLU A 245 -1.32 4.09 -27.65
C GLU A 245 -1.32 3.75 -26.16
N LEU A 246 -0.22 3.13 -25.67
CA LEU A 246 0.06 2.93 -24.24
C LEU A 246 1.07 3.97 -23.76
N MET A 247 0.59 4.94 -23.00
CA MET A 247 1.45 5.92 -22.32
C MET A 247 1.95 5.35 -20.99
N VAL A 248 3.28 5.33 -20.81
CA VAL A 248 3.93 4.84 -19.58
C VAL A 248 4.65 5.97 -18.88
N ILE A 249 4.27 6.24 -17.63
CA ILE A 249 4.90 7.29 -16.82
C ILE A 249 5.45 6.66 -15.54
N GLU A 250 6.78 6.57 -15.46
CA GLU A 250 7.48 5.97 -14.31
C GLU A 250 7.76 6.94 -13.16
N ARG A 251 7.60 8.23 -13.40
CA ARG A 251 7.87 9.27 -12.40
C ARG A 251 6.70 9.45 -11.46
N ASP A 252 7.02 9.89 -10.26
CA ASP A 252 6.02 10.29 -9.29
C ASP A 252 5.37 11.60 -9.78
N TYR A 253 4.20 11.48 -10.38
CA TYR A 253 3.35 12.61 -10.74
C TYR A 253 2.47 12.93 -9.54
N TYR A 254 2.65 14.11 -8.97
CA TYR A 254 1.88 14.56 -7.81
C TYR A 254 0.94 15.72 -8.17
N SER A 255 -0.09 15.88 -7.35
CA SER A 255 -1.01 17.01 -7.34
C SER A 255 -1.74 17.28 -8.68
N GLN A 256 -1.78 18.55 -9.11
CA GLN A 256 -2.58 19.01 -10.25
C GLN A 256 -2.20 18.35 -11.59
N GLY A 257 -0.90 18.15 -11.86
CA GLY A 257 -0.46 17.51 -13.11
C GLY A 257 -0.94 16.05 -13.22
N ARG A 258 -1.01 15.31 -12.11
CA ARG A 258 -1.60 13.97 -12.07
C ARG A 258 -3.10 14.03 -12.33
N THR A 259 -3.81 14.95 -11.71
CA THR A 259 -5.26 15.12 -11.89
C THR A 259 -5.60 15.44 -13.34
N GLU A 260 -4.89 16.36 -13.99
CA GLU A 260 -5.07 16.69 -15.40
C GLU A 260 -4.83 15.48 -16.30
N LEU A 261 -3.70 14.78 -16.10
CA LEU A 261 -3.35 13.58 -16.85
C LEU A 261 -4.44 12.51 -16.75
N LEU A 262 -4.94 12.23 -15.56
CA LEU A 262 -6.00 11.24 -15.33
C LEU A 262 -7.34 11.65 -15.92
N ASN A 263 -7.67 12.96 -15.93
CA ASN A 263 -8.87 13.47 -16.58
C ASN A 263 -8.83 13.35 -18.12
N ARG A 264 -7.64 13.34 -18.72
CA ARG A 264 -7.42 13.10 -20.15
C ARG A 264 -7.38 11.62 -20.51
N THR A 265 -7.28 10.74 -19.54
CA THR A 265 -7.10 9.29 -19.73
C THR A 265 -8.45 8.58 -19.88
N LYS A 266 -8.61 7.73 -20.91
CA LYS A 266 -9.76 6.83 -21.06
C LYS A 266 -9.64 5.63 -20.14
N ILE A 267 -8.48 4.94 -20.18
CA ILE A 267 -8.21 3.71 -19.43
C ILE A 267 -6.92 3.86 -18.60
N MET A 268 -7.04 3.65 -17.29
CA MET A 268 -5.89 3.51 -16.40
C MET A 268 -5.57 2.04 -16.18
N LEU A 269 -4.38 1.63 -16.62
CA LEU A 269 -3.90 0.25 -16.41
C LEU A 269 -3.38 0.07 -14.99
N ASN A 270 -3.94 -0.90 -14.27
CA ASN A 270 -3.45 -1.29 -12.94
C ASN A 270 -2.75 -2.64 -12.98
N LEU A 271 -1.45 -2.65 -12.67
CA LEU A 271 -0.65 -3.85 -12.47
C LEU A 271 -0.25 -3.99 -11.01
N LEU A 272 -0.48 -5.15 -10.43
CA LEU A 272 -0.20 -5.44 -9.03
C LEU A 272 1.30 -5.45 -8.73
N ARG A 273 1.66 -5.09 -7.53
CA ARG A 273 3.04 -5.18 -7.05
C ARG A 273 3.38 -6.59 -6.59
N VAL A 274 2.44 -7.20 -5.91
CA VAL A 274 2.44 -8.60 -5.49
C VAL A 274 1.11 -9.23 -5.88
N PRO A 275 1.06 -10.49 -6.30
CA PRO A 275 -0.18 -11.07 -6.84
C PRO A 275 -1.30 -11.29 -5.83
N TRP A 276 -1.00 -11.30 -4.54
CA TRP A 276 -1.98 -11.57 -3.46
C TRP A 276 -2.57 -10.34 -2.78
N ASP A 277 -2.08 -9.14 -3.11
CA ASP A 277 -2.54 -7.90 -2.48
C ASP A 277 -2.52 -6.74 -3.46
N PHE A 278 -3.46 -5.82 -3.34
CA PHE A 278 -3.51 -4.63 -4.18
C PHE A 278 -3.53 -3.35 -3.35
N GLY A 279 -2.93 -2.28 -3.92
CA GLY A 279 -3.04 -0.93 -3.35
C GLY A 279 -4.22 -0.22 -4.00
N PRO A 280 -5.19 0.29 -3.21
CA PRO A 280 -6.38 0.97 -3.75
C PRO A 280 -6.08 2.36 -4.32
N GLU A 281 -4.87 2.88 -4.17
CA GLU A 281 -4.53 4.27 -4.52
C GLU A 281 -4.78 4.58 -6.00
N ARG A 282 -4.42 3.66 -6.91
CA ARG A 282 -4.68 3.84 -8.34
C ARG A 282 -6.16 3.83 -8.65
N PHE A 283 -6.95 3.04 -7.92
CA PHE A 283 -8.41 3.02 -8.04
C PHE A 283 -8.99 4.37 -7.61
N LEU A 284 -8.61 4.84 -6.43
CA LEU A 284 -9.07 6.13 -5.91
C LEU A 284 -8.74 7.29 -6.85
N MET A 285 -7.48 7.39 -7.30
CA MET A 285 -7.03 8.43 -8.23
C MET A 285 -7.73 8.38 -9.57
N SER A 286 -7.86 7.20 -10.16
CA SER A 286 -8.40 7.06 -11.52
C SER A 286 -9.92 7.23 -11.55
N MET A 287 -10.61 6.60 -10.61
CA MET A 287 -12.06 6.64 -10.52
C MET A 287 -12.58 8.04 -10.16
N SER A 288 -11.88 8.77 -9.28
CA SER A 288 -12.22 10.16 -8.95
C SER A 288 -12.00 11.15 -10.11
N CYS A 289 -11.15 10.80 -11.07
CA CYS A 289 -10.94 11.56 -12.31
C CYS A 289 -11.76 11.01 -13.48
N GLY A 290 -12.61 9.97 -13.26
CA GLY A 290 -13.47 9.39 -14.27
C GLY A 290 -12.74 8.56 -15.34
N ALA A 291 -11.55 8.02 -15.05
CA ALA A 291 -10.88 7.06 -15.92
C ALA A 291 -11.30 5.63 -15.58
N LEU A 292 -11.55 4.77 -16.61
CA LEU A 292 -11.81 3.36 -16.37
C LEU A 292 -10.53 2.69 -15.86
N VAL A 293 -10.61 2.00 -14.73
CA VAL A 293 -9.52 1.13 -14.30
C VAL A 293 -9.65 -0.23 -14.98
N VAL A 294 -8.63 -0.62 -15.76
CA VAL A 294 -8.46 -1.99 -16.24
C VAL A 294 -7.30 -2.62 -15.46
N SER A 295 -7.59 -3.66 -14.72
CA SER A 295 -6.63 -4.31 -13.83
C SER A 295 -6.33 -5.73 -14.28
N GLU A 296 -5.10 -6.19 -14.04
CA GLU A 296 -4.90 -7.63 -13.92
C GLU A 296 -5.78 -8.18 -12.79
N LYS A 297 -6.06 -9.49 -12.83
CA LYS A 297 -6.95 -10.14 -11.88
C LYS A 297 -6.52 -9.93 -10.43
N ILE A 298 -7.42 -9.41 -9.65
CA ILE A 298 -7.26 -9.19 -8.20
C ILE A 298 -7.92 -10.36 -7.48
N MET A 299 -7.19 -11.03 -6.60
CA MET A 299 -7.70 -12.22 -5.89
C MET A 299 -8.88 -11.89 -4.97
N LYS A 300 -8.81 -10.76 -4.26
CA LYS A 300 -9.88 -10.26 -3.37
C LYS A 300 -10.01 -8.75 -3.57
N PRO A 301 -10.88 -8.29 -4.47
CA PRO A 301 -11.03 -6.85 -4.77
C PRO A 301 -11.82 -6.09 -3.70
N GLU A 302 -12.29 -6.77 -2.65
CA GLU A 302 -12.99 -6.22 -1.49
C GLU A 302 -14.27 -5.48 -1.87
N LEU A 303 -14.27 -4.16 -1.64
CA LEU A 303 -15.39 -3.27 -1.92
C LEU A 303 -15.56 -2.97 -3.41
N TYR A 304 -14.50 -3.16 -4.19
CA TYR A 304 -14.52 -2.88 -5.63
C TYR A 304 -15.06 -4.08 -6.40
N GLN A 305 -16.12 -3.87 -7.16
CA GLN A 305 -16.79 -4.93 -7.90
C GLN A 305 -16.35 -4.94 -9.37
N PRO A 306 -15.74 -6.04 -9.86
CA PRO A 306 -15.43 -6.19 -11.28
C PRO A 306 -16.67 -6.11 -12.14
N GLY A 307 -16.60 -5.43 -13.29
CA GLY A 307 -17.74 -5.18 -14.18
C GLY A 307 -18.65 -4.05 -13.73
N VAL A 308 -18.55 -3.58 -12.48
CA VAL A 308 -19.36 -2.46 -11.95
C VAL A 308 -18.49 -1.22 -11.71
N HIS A 309 -17.35 -1.38 -11.05
CA HIS A 309 -16.46 -0.27 -10.71
C HIS A 309 -15.17 -0.28 -11.54
N PHE A 310 -14.75 -1.43 -12.05
CA PHE A 310 -13.54 -1.59 -12.85
C PHE A 310 -13.65 -2.85 -13.72
N ALA A 311 -12.75 -2.97 -14.70
CA ALA A 311 -12.59 -4.19 -15.48
C ALA A 311 -11.34 -4.95 -15.01
N GLN A 312 -11.38 -6.29 -15.06
CA GLN A 312 -10.20 -7.12 -14.79
C GLN A 312 -10.09 -8.27 -15.78
N ALA A 313 -8.86 -8.69 -16.04
CA ALA A 313 -8.55 -9.82 -16.89
C ALA A 313 -7.26 -10.51 -16.44
N GLU A 314 -7.01 -11.73 -16.92
CA GLU A 314 -5.69 -12.33 -16.82
C GLU A 314 -4.66 -11.46 -17.60
N THR A 315 -3.41 -11.48 -17.19
CA THR A 315 -2.39 -10.60 -17.80
C THR A 315 -2.26 -10.81 -19.31
N THR A 316 -2.56 -12.03 -19.81
CA THR A 316 -2.55 -12.39 -21.24
C THR A 316 -3.75 -11.85 -22.03
N GLU A 317 -4.81 -11.42 -21.36
CA GLU A 317 -6.06 -10.95 -21.96
C GLU A 317 -6.24 -9.43 -21.86
N LEU A 318 -5.32 -8.75 -21.17
CA LEU A 318 -5.44 -7.31 -20.90
C LEU A 318 -5.54 -6.47 -22.19
N ALA A 319 -4.76 -6.79 -23.25
CA ALA A 319 -4.84 -6.05 -24.51
C ALA A 319 -6.22 -6.18 -25.17
N SER A 320 -6.80 -7.38 -25.16
CA SER A 320 -8.15 -7.63 -25.72
C SER A 320 -9.23 -6.84 -24.98
N ILE A 321 -9.22 -6.87 -23.63
CA ILE A 321 -10.18 -6.14 -22.80
C ILE A 321 -10.01 -4.62 -22.96
N ILE A 322 -8.79 -4.11 -23.01
CA ILE A 322 -8.51 -2.69 -23.29
C ILE A 322 -9.11 -2.29 -24.64
N CYS A 323 -8.82 -3.03 -25.71
CA CYS A 323 -9.37 -2.74 -27.03
C CYS A 323 -10.90 -2.80 -27.08
N GLN A 324 -11.52 -3.73 -26.34
CA GLN A 324 -12.98 -3.82 -26.20
C GLN A 324 -13.57 -2.53 -25.60
N TYR A 325 -13.03 -2.07 -24.45
CA TYR A 325 -13.54 -0.87 -23.80
C TYR A 325 -13.20 0.44 -24.52
N LEU A 326 -12.14 0.48 -25.32
CA LEU A 326 -11.85 1.63 -26.20
C LEU A 326 -12.84 1.73 -27.36
N LYS A 327 -13.38 0.61 -27.85
CA LYS A 327 -14.40 0.56 -28.91
C LYS A 327 -15.82 0.75 -28.39
N ASN A 328 -16.07 0.58 -27.09
CA ASN A 328 -17.40 0.66 -26.49
C ASN A 328 -17.45 1.79 -25.43
N ASP A 329 -17.59 3.02 -25.91
CA ASP A 329 -17.64 4.21 -25.05
C ASP A 329 -18.77 4.14 -24.05
N SER A 330 -19.97 3.68 -24.46
CA SER A 330 -21.15 3.61 -23.59
C SER A 330 -20.94 2.70 -22.38
N GLU A 331 -20.36 1.53 -22.59
CA GLU A 331 -20.07 0.59 -21.48
C GLU A 331 -18.95 1.10 -20.59
N ARG A 332 -17.90 1.70 -21.18
CA ARG A 332 -16.83 2.34 -20.45
C ARG A 332 -17.35 3.45 -19.54
N GLU A 333 -18.20 4.34 -20.05
CA GLU A 333 -18.79 5.44 -19.31
C GLU A 333 -19.71 4.98 -18.20
N LYS A 334 -20.50 3.92 -18.42
CA LYS A 334 -21.34 3.31 -17.39
C LYS A 334 -20.51 2.85 -16.18
N ILE A 335 -19.42 2.13 -16.42
CA ILE A 335 -18.55 1.63 -15.35
C ILE A 335 -17.85 2.79 -14.64
N THR A 336 -17.32 3.77 -15.40
CA THR A 336 -16.61 4.92 -14.80
C THR A 336 -17.56 5.78 -13.96
N HIS A 337 -18.82 5.93 -14.37
CA HIS A 337 -19.82 6.65 -13.60
C HIS A 337 -20.15 5.95 -12.27
N CYS A 338 -20.35 4.64 -12.28
CA CYS A 338 -20.55 3.85 -11.06
C CYS A 338 -19.32 3.94 -10.14
N ALA A 339 -18.13 3.80 -10.70
CA ALA A 339 -16.87 3.91 -9.96
C ALA A 339 -16.66 5.29 -9.31
N TYR A 340 -16.93 6.36 -10.07
CA TYR A 340 -16.86 7.74 -9.57
C TYR A 340 -17.80 7.96 -8.38
N LYS A 341 -19.08 7.57 -8.52
CA LYS A 341 -20.06 7.70 -7.43
C LYS A 341 -19.65 6.91 -6.20
N PHE A 342 -19.16 5.69 -6.40
CA PHE A 342 -18.71 4.85 -5.30
C PHE A 342 -17.58 5.51 -4.51
N VAL A 343 -16.49 5.92 -5.18
CA VAL A 343 -15.33 6.47 -4.46
C VAL A 343 -15.61 7.83 -3.84
N THR A 344 -16.33 8.72 -4.54
CA THR A 344 -16.59 10.08 -4.04
C THR A 344 -17.77 10.18 -3.08
N GLY A 345 -18.69 9.25 -3.11
CA GLY A 345 -19.89 9.25 -2.25
C GLY A 345 -19.81 8.30 -1.07
N GLU A 346 -19.39 7.04 -1.31
CA GLU A 346 -19.42 6.01 -0.28
C GLU A 346 -18.09 5.84 0.43
N LEU A 347 -16.97 5.97 -0.30
CA LEU A 347 -15.63 5.67 0.18
C LEU A 347 -14.83 6.93 0.55
N GLN A 348 -15.44 7.86 1.27
CA GLN A 348 -14.80 9.10 1.68
C GLN A 348 -13.81 8.89 2.85
N LEU A 349 -12.65 9.54 2.79
CA LEU A 349 -11.60 9.40 3.82
C LEU A 349 -12.10 9.86 5.19
N GLU A 350 -12.81 10.97 5.28
CA GLU A 350 -13.33 11.51 6.54
C GLU A 350 -14.28 10.53 7.24
N LYS A 351 -15.14 9.82 6.48
CA LYS A 351 -16.02 8.76 7.03
C LYS A 351 -15.20 7.60 7.62
N ASN A 352 -14.16 7.18 6.89
CA ASN A 352 -13.34 6.05 7.30
C ASN A 352 -12.46 6.42 8.51
N VAL A 353 -11.95 7.66 8.57
CA VAL A 353 -11.22 8.19 9.73
C VAL A 353 -12.13 8.28 10.96
N SER A 354 -13.35 8.81 10.80
CA SER A 354 -14.33 8.82 11.88
C SER A 354 -14.63 7.41 12.41
N GLN A 355 -14.78 6.44 11.51
CA GLN A 355 -14.98 5.04 11.88
C GLN A 355 -13.75 4.46 12.61
N LEU A 356 -12.53 4.79 12.16
CA LEU A 356 -11.28 4.38 12.79
C LEU A 356 -11.20 4.89 14.22
N LEU A 357 -11.46 6.19 14.42
CA LEU A 357 -11.43 6.80 15.76
C LEU A 357 -12.48 6.20 16.71
N LYS A 358 -13.71 5.96 16.20
CA LYS A 358 -14.77 5.26 16.96
C LYS A 358 -14.34 3.87 17.43
N ARG A 359 -13.66 3.10 16.56
CA ARG A 359 -13.12 1.78 16.92
C ARG A 359 -12.02 1.85 17.97
N CYS A 360 -11.30 2.96 18.04
CA CYS A 360 -10.31 3.23 19.07
C CYS A 360 -10.90 3.87 20.35
N HIS A 361 -12.23 4.07 20.43
CA HIS A 361 -12.90 4.80 21.53
C HIS A 361 -12.37 6.24 21.73
N LEU A 362 -12.02 6.92 20.61
CA LEU A 362 -11.45 8.26 20.59
C LEU A 362 -12.41 9.34 20.08
N SER A 363 -13.63 8.99 19.72
CA SER A 363 -14.61 9.91 19.11
C SER A 363 -15.61 10.53 20.10
N ASP A 364 -15.58 10.13 21.36
CA ASP A 364 -16.53 10.60 22.39
C ASP A 364 -15.88 11.58 23.39
N THR A 365 -14.75 12.18 23.01
CA THR A 365 -14.03 13.16 23.84
C THR A 365 -14.08 14.57 23.23
#